data_6fa3aa2a74749e3c39e220f775bed7f4
#
_entry.id   6fa3aa2a74749e3c39e220f775bed7f4
#
_cell.length_a   1.000
_cell.length_b   1.000
_cell.length_c   1.000
_cell.angle_alpha   90.00
_cell.angle_beta   90.00
_cell.angle_gamma   90.00
#
_symmetry.space_group_name_H-M   'P 1'
#
loop_
_entity.id
_entity.type
_entity.pdbx_description
1 polymer ?
#
loop_
_entity_poly.entity_id
_entity_poly.type
_entity_poly.pdbx_seq_one_letter_code
_entity_poly.pdbx_strand_id
1 'polypeptide(L)'
;MIVFSGMIGVGKSTYAKKLAEELNIKLFEEPVDDNPILPLYYNNIKKWAFALQIFFLNKRFKLIKEASKLDNSVLDRSIYEDQLFTKLNHDLGNISKEEYDLYCDLLDNMMEEINGLNKKSPDLLVYLTAPKEHILNNIVKRGREFEQPNENNQLLDYYSKLIEVYDKWYEDYDKSRKIRIDVSNYDIVNNEDDWKEVFNIITNRQQPKYDLVGNKFQLIYDDKIKNVIVDLGTFDTPEECMENIHQWWEDNNFEPGYIRTWYTNNTLVIDYGNHLGFYGIRGVCDE
;
A
#
# COMPACT_ATOMS: atom_id res chain seq x y z
N MET A 1 8.88 0.27 -4.21
CA MET A 1 8.58 0.30 -2.76
C MET A 1 7.26 -0.41 -2.51
N ILE A 2 7.27 -1.47 -1.71
CA ILE A 2 6.07 -2.22 -1.28
C ILE A 2 5.81 -1.86 0.19
N VAL A 3 4.56 -1.53 0.53
CA VAL A 3 4.20 -1.14 1.90
C VAL A 3 3.19 -2.14 2.46
N PHE A 4 3.46 -2.66 3.65
CA PHE A 4 2.50 -3.45 4.41
C PHE A 4 1.73 -2.58 5.39
N SER A 5 0.42 -2.69 5.36
CA SER A 5 -0.51 -1.97 6.23
C SER A 5 -1.49 -2.94 6.90
N GLY A 6 -2.12 -2.51 7.96
CA GLY A 6 -3.13 -3.28 8.68
C GLY A 6 -3.04 -3.17 10.19
N MET A 7 -3.99 -3.80 10.86
CA MET A 7 -4.18 -3.76 12.32
C MET A 7 -2.93 -4.20 13.10
N ILE A 8 -2.79 -3.71 14.33
CA ILE A 8 -1.83 -4.24 15.32
C ILE A 8 -2.11 -5.74 15.48
N GLY A 9 -1.05 -6.58 15.47
CA GLY A 9 -1.18 -8.03 15.63
C GLY A 9 -1.57 -8.82 14.38
N VAL A 10 -1.85 -8.18 13.24
CA VAL A 10 -2.24 -8.89 12.00
C VAL A 10 -1.08 -9.65 11.32
N GLY A 11 0.17 -9.42 11.72
CA GLY A 11 1.34 -10.15 11.20
C GLY A 11 2.20 -9.39 10.19
N LYS A 12 2.01 -8.08 9.98
CA LYS A 12 2.76 -7.26 9.01
C LYS A 12 4.26 -7.51 8.98
N SER A 13 4.90 -7.42 10.15
CA SER A 13 6.37 -7.56 10.26
C SER A 13 6.86 -8.92 9.75
N THR A 14 6.09 -9.99 9.97
CA THR A 14 6.42 -11.35 9.49
C THR A 14 6.35 -11.42 7.95
N TYR A 15 5.27 -10.89 7.37
CA TYR A 15 5.09 -10.84 5.92
C TYR A 15 6.13 -9.94 5.26
N ALA A 16 6.35 -8.74 5.81
CA ALA A 16 7.31 -7.78 5.28
C ALA A 16 8.74 -8.32 5.30
N LYS A 17 9.13 -8.98 6.40
CA LYS A 17 10.44 -9.61 6.54
C LYS A 17 10.64 -10.74 5.53
N LYS A 18 9.69 -11.68 5.44
CA LYS A 18 9.77 -12.81 4.52
C LYS A 18 9.83 -12.34 3.06
N LEU A 19 9.04 -11.31 2.69
CA LEU A 19 9.08 -10.73 1.36
C LEU A 19 10.43 -10.06 1.05
N ALA A 20 10.96 -9.29 1.98
CA ALA A 20 12.24 -8.59 1.80
C ALA A 20 13.41 -9.58 1.66
N GLU A 21 13.42 -10.67 2.43
CA GLU A 21 14.39 -11.76 2.35
C GLU A 21 14.31 -12.46 0.99
N GLU A 22 13.11 -12.84 0.54
CA GLU A 22 12.88 -13.56 -0.72
C GLU A 22 13.29 -12.71 -1.95
N LEU A 23 13.00 -11.41 -1.92
CA LEU A 23 13.37 -10.48 -2.99
C LEU A 23 14.81 -9.96 -2.88
N ASN A 24 15.49 -10.24 -1.77
CA ASN A 24 16.81 -9.68 -1.44
C ASN A 24 16.84 -8.14 -1.52
N ILE A 25 15.83 -7.48 -0.93
CA ILE A 25 15.70 -6.01 -0.90
C ILE A 25 15.61 -5.50 0.54
N LYS A 26 15.86 -4.20 0.73
CA LYS A 26 15.91 -3.59 2.05
C LYS A 26 14.51 -3.54 2.71
N LEU A 27 14.44 -4.04 3.94
CA LEU A 27 13.30 -3.85 4.85
C LEU A 27 13.50 -2.59 5.71
N PHE A 28 12.44 -1.79 5.84
CA PHE A 28 12.31 -0.72 6.81
C PHE A 28 11.25 -1.13 7.84
N GLU A 29 11.72 -1.48 9.04
CA GLU A 29 10.87 -1.94 10.13
C GLU A 29 10.20 -0.77 10.86
N GLU A 30 8.99 -1.00 11.40
CA GLU A 30 8.34 -0.04 12.28
C GLU A 30 9.17 0.15 13.57
N PRO A 31 9.53 1.38 13.96
CA PRO A 31 10.38 1.63 15.14
C PRO A 31 9.57 1.52 16.44
N VAL A 32 9.21 0.30 16.82
CA VAL A 32 8.41 0.00 18.01
C VAL A 32 9.29 -0.23 19.23
N ASP A 33 10.35 -1.03 19.08
CA ASP A 33 11.16 -1.51 20.21
C ASP A 33 11.96 -0.38 20.85
N ASP A 34 12.41 0.60 20.07
CA ASP A 34 13.11 1.80 20.55
C ASP A 34 12.17 2.97 20.87
N ASN A 35 10.85 2.73 20.99
CA ASN A 35 9.89 3.78 21.25
C ASN A 35 9.69 4.02 22.75
N PRO A 36 10.25 5.10 23.32
CA PRO A 36 10.13 5.38 24.76
C PRO A 36 8.73 5.83 25.17
N ILE A 37 7.89 6.25 24.20
CA ILE A 37 6.56 6.80 24.47
C ILE A 37 5.51 5.68 24.48
N LEU A 38 5.71 4.60 23.76
CA LEU A 38 4.72 3.54 23.58
C LEU A 38 4.26 2.92 24.93
N PRO A 39 5.13 2.53 25.86
CA PRO A 39 4.70 2.04 27.18
C PRO A 39 3.97 3.10 27.99
N LEU A 40 4.38 4.37 27.90
CA LEU A 40 3.73 5.49 28.58
C LEU A 40 2.32 5.75 28.05
N TYR A 41 2.13 5.60 26.74
CA TYR A 41 0.83 5.71 26.08
C TYR A 41 -0.17 4.68 26.62
N TYR A 42 0.19 3.42 26.65
CA TYR A 42 -0.71 2.38 27.16
C TYR A 42 -1.00 2.52 28.68
N ASN A 43 -0.07 3.11 29.44
CA ASN A 43 -0.30 3.41 30.85
C ASN A 43 -1.25 4.62 31.05
N ASN A 44 -1.17 5.63 30.18
CA ASN A 44 -2.04 6.81 30.22
C ASN A 44 -2.27 7.35 28.81
N ILE A 45 -3.26 6.76 28.11
CA ILE A 45 -3.58 7.05 26.71
C ILE A 45 -3.79 8.55 26.50
N LYS A 46 -4.67 9.17 27.31
CA LYS A 46 -5.04 10.58 27.16
C LYS A 46 -3.85 11.54 27.28
N LYS A 47 -2.88 11.21 28.13
CA LYS A 47 -1.69 12.06 28.32
C LYS A 47 -0.70 11.93 27.17
N TRP A 48 -0.57 10.74 26.59
CA TRP A 48 0.54 10.43 25.70
C TRP A 48 0.11 10.19 24.23
N ALA A 49 -1.20 10.24 23.95
CA ALA A 49 -1.71 9.97 22.60
C ALA A 49 -1.07 10.89 21.55
N PHE A 50 -1.11 12.20 21.76
CA PHE A 50 -0.54 13.15 20.81
C PHE A 50 0.98 12.97 20.63
N ALA A 51 1.72 12.86 21.71
CA ALA A 51 3.18 12.67 21.67
C ALA A 51 3.55 11.38 20.94
N LEU A 52 2.79 10.30 21.12
CA LEU A 52 3.00 9.03 20.41
C LEU A 52 2.79 9.19 18.91
N GLN A 53 1.74 9.88 18.49
CA GLN A 53 1.46 10.08 17.06
C GLN A 53 2.54 10.94 16.40
N ILE A 54 3.01 12.00 17.05
CA ILE A 54 4.13 12.81 16.57
C ILE A 54 5.42 11.98 16.46
N PHE A 55 5.69 11.09 17.42
CA PHE A 55 6.85 10.21 17.35
C PHE A 55 6.80 9.31 16.12
N PHE A 56 5.68 8.62 15.89
CA PHE A 56 5.53 7.74 14.74
C PHE A 56 5.59 8.50 13.42
N LEU A 57 4.88 9.62 13.31
CA LEU A 57 4.89 10.47 12.13
C LEU A 57 6.33 10.88 11.74
N ASN A 58 7.10 11.38 12.70
CA ASN A 58 8.49 11.78 12.47
C ASN A 58 9.37 10.59 12.02
N LYS A 59 9.22 9.42 12.65
CA LYS A 59 9.99 8.23 12.29
C LYS A 59 9.63 7.71 10.90
N ARG A 60 8.33 7.61 10.57
CA ARG A 60 7.87 7.14 9.25
C ARG A 60 8.22 8.11 8.13
N PHE A 61 8.17 9.42 8.41
CA PHE A 61 8.66 10.42 7.46
C PHE A 61 10.14 10.23 7.13
N LYS A 62 10.97 9.96 8.14
CA LYS A 62 12.38 9.62 7.92
C LYS A 62 12.54 8.35 7.08
N LEU A 63 11.81 7.27 7.41
CA LEU A 63 11.91 6.00 6.71
C LEU A 63 11.49 6.11 5.25
N ILE A 64 10.40 6.83 4.94
CA ILE A 64 9.96 6.98 3.55
C ILE A 64 10.96 7.80 2.73
N LYS A 65 11.61 8.82 3.31
CA LYS A 65 12.68 9.57 2.64
C LYS A 65 13.94 8.72 2.38
N GLU A 66 14.24 7.76 3.23
CA GLU A 66 15.32 6.81 2.99
C GLU A 66 14.93 5.78 1.93
N ALA A 67 13.71 5.25 2.00
CA ALA A 67 13.19 4.27 1.05
C ALA A 67 13.07 4.84 -0.38
N SER A 68 12.71 6.11 -0.52
CA SER A 68 12.57 6.78 -1.83
C SER A 68 13.89 6.92 -2.61
N LYS A 69 15.03 6.71 -1.95
CA LYS A 69 16.36 6.72 -2.58
C LYS A 69 16.76 5.36 -3.15
N LEU A 70 15.97 4.33 -2.88
CA LEU A 70 16.22 2.97 -3.33
C LEU A 70 15.29 2.60 -4.46
N ASP A 71 15.76 1.77 -5.38
CA ASP A 71 14.94 1.26 -6.48
C ASP A 71 13.81 0.37 -5.95
N ASN A 72 14.14 -0.51 -5.00
CA ASN A 72 13.18 -1.41 -4.37
C ASN A 72 13.38 -1.47 -2.86
N SER A 73 12.26 -1.55 -2.13
CA SER A 73 12.26 -1.67 -0.67
C SER A 73 10.92 -2.17 -0.17
N VAL A 74 10.89 -2.71 1.05
CA VAL A 74 9.69 -3.08 1.79
C VAL A 74 9.60 -2.19 3.04
N LEU A 75 8.41 -1.68 3.34
CA LEU A 75 8.12 -0.94 4.57
C LEU A 75 7.09 -1.69 5.40
N ASP A 76 7.38 -1.89 6.68
CA ASP A 76 6.38 -2.27 7.68
C ASP A 76 5.71 -1.01 8.20
N ARG A 77 4.53 -0.70 7.68
CA ARG A 77 3.76 0.55 7.79
C ARG A 77 4.34 1.73 6.99
N SER A 78 3.49 2.72 6.79
CA SER A 78 3.85 3.97 6.11
C SER A 78 3.17 5.18 6.72
N ILE A 79 3.62 6.35 6.28
CA ILE A 79 3.03 7.63 6.64
C ILE A 79 1.57 7.78 6.17
N TYR A 80 1.15 7.03 5.14
CA TYR A 80 -0.21 7.12 4.58
C TYR A 80 -1.31 6.59 5.50
N GLU A 81 -0.96 5.74 6.48
CA GLU A 81 -1.91 5.25 7.48
C GLU A 81 -1.83 5.97 8.84
N ASP A 82 -0.88 6.91 9.00
CA ASP A 82 -0.63 7.57 10.29
C ASP A 82 -1.82 8.38 10.81
N GLN A 83 -2.49 9.12 9.91
CA GLN A 83 -3.63 9.95 10.28
C GLN A 83 -4.79 9.12 10.89
N LEU A 84 -4.90 7.85 10.50
CA LEU A 84 -5.92 6.93 11.00
C LEU A 84 -5.88 6.79 12.52
N PHE A 85 -4.69 6.55 13.08
CA PHE A 85 -4.49 6.43 14.53
C PHE A 85 -4.76 7.74 15.26
N THR A 86 -4.30 8.86 14.68
CA THR A 86 -4.48 10.19 15.26
C THR A 86 -5.96 10.56 15.27
N LYS A 87 -6.65 10.33 14.16
CA LYS A 87 -8.10 10.57 14.05
C LYS A 87 -8.89 9.71 15.04
N LEU A 88 -8.59 8.42 15.15
CA LEU A 88 -9.26 7.56 16.11
C LEU A 88 -9.07 8.05 17.56
N ASN A 89 -7.85 8.45 17.94
CA ASN A 89 -7.60 8.99 19.28
C ASN A 89 -8.30 10.33 19.51
N HIS A 90 -8.44 11.16 18.49
CA HIS A 90 -9.24 12.38 18.55
C HIS A 90 -10.73 12.06 18.75
N ASP A 91 -11.30 11.15 17.95
CA ASP A 91 -12.70 10.74 18.02
C ASP A 91 -13.05 10.09 19.39
N LEU A 92 -12.06 9.47 20.03
CA LEU A 92 -12.16 8.92 21.40
C LEU A 92 -11.92 9.95 22.52
N GLY A 93 -11.62 11.21 22.20
CA GLY A 93 -11.35 12.28 23.15
C GLY A 93 -9.98 12.18 23.86
N ASN A 94 -9.04 11.42 23.30
CA ASN A 94 -7.67 11.29 23.79
C ASN A 94 -6.74 12.38 23.24
N ILE A 95 -7.08 12.96 22.10
CA ILE A 95 -6.39 14.07 21.44
C ILE A 95 -7.37 15.22 21.27
N SER A 96 -7.02 16.44 21.67
CA SER A 96 -7.85 17.63 21.50
C SER A 96 -8.00 18.02 20.02
N LYS A 97 -8.95 18.90 19.73
CA LYS A 97 -9.12 19.40 18.37
C LYS A 97 -7.89 20.18 17.89
N GLU A 98 -7.32 21.00 18.75
CA GLU A 98 -6.15 21.82 18.47
C GLU A 98 -4.92 20.95 18.17
N GLU A 99 -4.72 19.87 18.95
CA GLU A 99 -3.64 18.91 18.70
C GLU A 99 -3.85 18.12 17.39
N TYR A 100 -5.10 17.76 17.08
CA TYR A 100 -5.43 17.07 15.83
C TYR A 100 -5.21 17.98 14.62
N ASP A 101 -5.67 19.24 14.67
CA ASP A 101 -5.45 20.22 13.62
C ASP A 101 -3.95 20.45 13.38
N LEU A 102 -3.17 20.62 14.46
CA LEU A 102 -1.70 20.76 14.38
C LEU A 102 -1.02 19.53 13.76
N TYR A 103 -1.50 18.34 14.12
CA TYR A 103 -0.99 17.10 13.52
C TYR A 103 -1.27 17.05 12.01
N CYS A 104 -2.47 17.42 11.58
CA CYS A 104 -2.84 17.44 10.17
C CYS A 104 -1.98 18.43 9.38
N ASP A 105 -1.79 19.66 9.89
CA ASP A 105 -0.91 20.66 9.27
C ASP A 105 0.53 20.13 9.11
N LEU A 106 1.06 19.47 10.15
CA LEU A 106 2.41 18.89 10.09
C LEU A 106 2.48 17.75 9.07
N LEU A 107 1.48 16.88 9.04
CA LEU A 107 1.40 15.78 8.07
C LEU A 107 1.33 16.33 6.64
N ASP A 108 0.50 17.36 6.38
CA ASP A 108 0.35 17.96 5.06
C ASP A 108 1.67 18.56 4.57
N ASN A 109 2.40 19.32 5.41
CA ASN A 109 3.74 19.82 5.10
C ASN A 109 4.73 18.68 4.76
N MET A 110 4.71 17.58 5.53
CA MET A 110 5.57 16.43 5.25
C MET A 110 5.17 15.74 3.94
N MET A 111 3.88 15.66 3.63
CA MET A 111 3.39 15.07 2.38
C MET A 111 3.73 15.92 1.17
N GLU A 112 3.73 17.26 1.29
CA GLU A 112 4.22 18.15 0.24
C GLU A 112 5.71 17.92 -0.06
N GLU A 113 6.55 17.76 0.96
CA GLU A 113 7.96 17.43 0.79
C GLU A 113 8.13 16.06 0.11
N ILE A 114 7.36 15.04 0.51
CA ILE A 114 7.35 13.71 -0.14
C ILE A 114 6.94 13.84 -1.61
N ASN A 115 5.97 14.69 -1.94
CA ASN A 115 5.55 14.94 -3.32
C ASN A 115 6.66 15.52 -4.22
N GLY A 116 7.70 16.08 -3.65
CA GLY A 116 8.92 16.50 -4.34
C GLY A 116 9.92 15.38 -4.64
N LEU A 117 9.76 14.19 -4.07
CA LEU A 117 10.66 13.05 -4.25
C LEU A 117 10.38 12.30 -5.57
N ASN A 118 11.40 11.63 -6.11
CA ASN A 118 11.28 10.85 -7.35
C ASN A 118 10.30 9.68 -7.23
N LYS A 119 10.25 9.03 -6.04
CA LYS A 119 9.29 7.98 -5.71
C LYS A 119 8.36 8.46 -4.60
N LYS A 120 7.24 9.03 -4.98
CA LYS A 120 6.27 9.68 -4.07
C LYS A 120 5.39 8.71 -3.33
N SER A 121 4.91 7.69 -4.03
CA SER A 121 3.94 6.72 -3.54
C SER A 121 4.53 5.33 -3.54
N PRO A 122 3.99 4.40 -2.76
CA PRO A 122 4.30 2.99 -2.92
C PRO A 122 3.96 2.52 -4.33
N ASP A 123 4.69 1.53 -4.85
CA ASP A 123 4.30 0.82 -6.06
C ASP A 123 3.10 -0.10 -5.75
N LEU A 124 3.05 -0.58 -4.50
CA LEU A 124 1.98 -1.44 -4.00
C LEU A 124 1.75 -1.24 -2.50
N LEU A 125 0.49 -1.10 -2.11
CA LEU A 125 0.03 -1.25 -0.74
C LEU A 125 -0.54 -2.65 -0.53
N VAL A 126 0.02 -3.41 0.41
CA VAL A 126 -0.47 -4.71 0.85
C VAL A 126 -1.20 -4.53 2.18
N TYR A 127 -2.52 -4.52 2.14
CA TYR A 127 -3.35 -4.46 3.34
C TYR A 127 -3.62 -5.86 3.86
N LEU A 128 -3.09 -6.15 5.06
CA LEU A 128 -3.33 -7.40 5.76
C LEU A 128 -4.55 -7.26 6.67
N THR A 129 -5.48 -8.19 6.55
CA THR A 129 -6.69 -8.30 7.38
C THR A 129 -6.82 -9.69 7.96
N ALA A 130 -7.63 -9.85 9.00
CA ALA A 130 -8.02 -11.12 9.59
C ALA A 130 -9.26 -10.93 10.48
N PRO A 131 -9.99 -12.00 10.81
CA PRO A 131 -11.01 -11.96 11.85
C PRO A 131 -10.45 -11.43 13.18
N LYS A 132 -11.25 -10.65 13.91
CA LYS A 132 -10.86 -10.02 15.19
C LYS A 132 -10.21 -11.01 16.16
N GLU A 133 -10.80 -12.22 16.29
CA GLU A 133 -10.26 -13.26 17.18
C GLU A 133 -8.85 -13.68 16.80
N HIS A 134 -8.56 -13.82 15.50
CA HIS A 134 -7.23 -14.13 14.99
C HIS A 134 -6.21 -13.06 15.40
N ILE A 135 -6.57 -11.79 15.21
CA ILE A 135 -5.74 -10.64 15.58
C ILE A 135 -5.45 -10.60 17.09
N LEU A 136 -6.49 -10.77 17.92
CA LEU A 136 -6.35 -10.78 19.37
C LEU A 136 -5.47 -11.95 19.85
N ASN A 137 -5.63 -13.13 19.27
CA ASN A 137 -4.77 -14.28 19.57
C ASN A 137 -3.29 -13.99 19.24
N ASN A 138 -3.02 -13.30 18.14
CA ASN A 138 -1.66 -12.92 17.78
C ASN A 138 -1.08 -11.88 18.75
N ILE A 139 -1.89 -10.90 19.22
CA ILE A 139 -1.48 -9.93 20.24
C ILE A 139 -1.11 -10.65 21.54
N VAL A 140 -1.94 -11.60 21.98
CA VAL A 140 -1.66 -12.41 23.17
C VAL A 140 -0.38 -13.23 23.00
N LYS A 141 -0.22 -13.95 21.87
CA LYS A 141 0.99 -14.74 21.58
C LYS A 141 2.27 -13.89 21.56
N ARG A 142 2.19 -12.66 21.04
CA ARG A 142 3.33 -11.72 21.01
C ARG A 142 3.81 -11.32 22.40
N GLY A 143 2.91 -11.30 23.40
CA GLY A 143 3.24 -11.16 24.82
C GLY A 143 3.74 -9.78 25.27
N ARG A 144 3.51 -8.70 24.51
CA ARG A 144 3.81 -7.34 24.99
C ARG A 144 2.82 -6.96 26.07
N GLU A 145 3.30 -6.81 27.32
CA GLU A 145 2.47 -6.61 28.51
C GLU A 145 1.46 -5.46 28.36
N PHE A 146 1.89 -4.32 27.80
CA PHE A 146 1.05 -3.13 27.62
C PHE A 146 0.00 -3.26 26.50
N GLU A 147 0.10 -4.24 25.61
CA GLU A 147 -0.85 -4.48 24.54
C GLU A 147 -1.87 -5.58 24.87
N GLN A 148 -1.70 -6.25 26.01
CA GLN A 148 -2.55 -7.39 26.33
C GLN A 148 -3.99 -6.94 26.57
N PRO A 149 -4.97 -7.53 25.87
CA PRO A 149 -6.38 -7.27 26.07
C PRO A 149 -6.89 -7.94 27.35
N ASN A 150 -6.22 -7.67 28.47
CA ASN A 150 -6.63 -8.20 29.77
C ASN A 150 -8.11 -7.82 30.04
N GLU A 151 -8.59 -7.93 31.24
CA GLU A 151 -9.94 -7.53 31.67
C GLU A 151 -10.31 -6.05 31.37
N ASN A 152 -9.43 -5.32 30.68
CA ASN A 152 -9.64 -3.93 30.29
C ASN A 152 -10.48 -3.85 28.99
N ASN A 153 -11.80 -3.75 29.15
CA ASN A 153 -12.75 -3.57 28.05
C ASN A 153 -12.40 -2.38 27.14
N GLN A 154 -11.76 -1.34 27.66
CA GLN A 154 -11.39 -0.15 26.91
C GLN A 154 -10.39 -0.45 25.78
N LEU A 155 -9.44 -1.34 26.01
CA LEU A 155 -8.46 -1.73 24.98
C LEU A 155 -9.10 -2.63 23.93
N LEU A 156 -10.02 -3.50 24.30
CA LEU A 156 -10.79 -4.32 23.36
C LEU A 156 -11.70 -3.48 22.47
N ASP A 157 -12.34 -2.46 23.04
CA ASP A 157 -13.15 -1.49 22.28
C ASP A 157 -12.29 -0.68 21.32
N TYR A 158 -11.12 -0.25 21.77
CA TYR A 158 -10.14 0.44 20.92
C TYR A 158 -9.73 -0.43 19.72
N TYR A 159 -9.37 -1.69 19.94
CA TYR A 159 -9.00 -2.61 18.87
C TYR A 159 -10.14 -2.87 17.89
N SER A 160 -11.37 -2.98 18.38
CA SER A 160 -12.56 -3.17 17.52
C SER A 160 -12.77 -1.98 16.59
N LYS A 161 -12.74 -0.77 17.15
CA LYS A 161 -12.86 0.47 16.37
C LYS A 161 -11.71 0.64 15.39
N LEU A 162 -10.49 0.25 15.77
CA LEU A 162 -9.34 0.34 14.91
C LEU A 162 -9.47 -0.57 13.67
N ILE A 163 -10.02 -1.78 13.82
CA ILE A 163 -10.31 -2.67 12.69
C ILE A 163 -11.29 -2.01 11.72
N GLU A 164 -12.41 -1.46 12.22
CA GLU A 164 -13.43 -0.78 11.39
C GLU A 164 -12.84 0.43 10.63
N VAL A 165 -12.00 1.22 11.32
CA VAL A 165 -11.35 2.40 10.71
C VAL A 165 -10.35 1.99 9.64
N TYR A 166 -9.64 0.87 9.82
CA TYR A 166 -8.73 0.34 8.81
C TYR A 166 -9.43 -0.11 7.54
N ASP A 167 -10.55 -0.81 7.66
CA ASP A 167 -11.32 -1.26 6.49
C ASP A 167 -11.81 -0.08 5.67
N LYS A 168 -12.38 0.94 6.34
CA LYS A 168 -12.80 2.16 5.67
C LYS A 168 -11.63 2.90 5.01
N TRP A 169 -10.51 3.04 5.72
CA TRP A 169 -9.31 3.68 5.17
C TRP A 169 -8.80 2.96 3.93
N TYR A 170 -8.80 1.62 3.94
CA TYR A 170 -8.38 0.85 2.77
C TYR A 170 -9.29 1.11 1.56
N GLU A 171 -10.60 1.18 1.74
CA GLU A 171 -11.51 1.50 0.63
C GLU A 171 -11.23 2.89 0.04
N ASP A 172 -10.97 3.87 0.91
CA ASP A 172 -10.72 5.26 0.52
C ASP A 172 -9.28 5.51 0.00
N TYR A 173 -8.35 4.57 0.20
CA TYR A 173 -6.95 4.74 -0.21
C TYR A 173 -6.79 4.75 -1.73
N ASP A 174 -6.16 5.80 -2.27
CA ASP A 174 -6.00 6.07 -3.70
C ASP A 174 -4.55 6.42 -4.14
N LYS A 175 -3.56 6.29 -3.25
CA LYS A 175 -2.19 6.79 -3.52
C LYS A 175 -1.34 5.81 -4.34
N SER A 176 -1.73 4.55 -4.41
CA SER A 176 -1.04 3.52 -5.19
C SER A 176 -1.97 2.34 -5.49
N ARG A 177 -1.48 1.40 -6.31
CA ARG A 177 -2.11 0.08 -6.39
C ARG A 177 -2.21 -0.53 -5.00
N LYS A 178 -3.32 -1.19 -4.69
CA LYS A 178 -3.58 -1.82 -3.40
C LYS A 178 -4.11 -3.25 -3.57
N ILE A 179 -3.73 -4.12 -2.66
CA ILE A 179 -4.28 -5.47 -2.55
C ILE A 179 -4.64 -5.74 -1.09
N ARG A 180 -5.67 -6.58 -0.88
CA ARG A 180 -6.08 -7.07 0.45
C ARG A 180 -5.74 -8.55 0.55
N ILE A 181 -5.16 -8.97 1.66
CA ILE A 181 -4.86 -10.36 1.98
C ILE A 181 -5.45 -10.69 3.35
N ASP A 182 -6.36 -11.66 3.41
CA ASP A 182 -6.83 -12.24 4.67
C ASP A 182 -5.81 -13.28 5.14
N VAL A 183 -5.03 -12.90 6.14
CA VAL A 183 -3.94 -13.74 6.66
C VAL A 183 -4.42 -14.97 7.43
N SER A 184 -5.72 -15.04 7.77
CA SER A 184 -6.27 -16.22 8.43
C SER A 184 -6.32 -17.45 7.52
N ASN A 185 -6.20 -17.25 6.21
CA ASN A 185 -6.19 -18.29 5.20
C ASN A 185 -4.80 -18.90 4.96
N TYR A 186 -3.74 -18.35 5.56
CA TYR A 186 -2.35 -18.71 5.25
C TYR A 186 -1.50 -18.90 6.51
N ASP A 187 -0.73 -20.00 6.55
CA ASP A 187 0.34 -20.22 7.54
C ASP A 187 1.70 -20.05 6.86
N ILE A 188 2.07 -18.80 6.57
CA ILE A 188 3.33 -18.50 5.86
C ILE A 188 4.60 -18.87 6.63
N VAL A 189 4.49 -19.20 7.92
CA VAL A 189 5.64 -19.56 8.78
C VAL A 189 5.96 -21.04 8.65
N ASN A 190 4.94 -21.90 8.65
CA ASN A 190 5.10 -23.35 8.69
C ASN A 190 4.74 -24.03 7.35
N ASN A 191 4.07 -23.33 6.44
CA ASN A 191 3.65 -23.84 5.14
C ASN A 191 4.27 -23.02 4.00
N GLU A 192 5.24 -23.60 3.29
CA GLU A 192 5.92 -22.95 2.16
C GLU A 192 5.00 -22.77 0.93
N ASP A 193 3.98 -23.59 0.76
CA ASP A 193 3.06 -23.44 -0.38
C ASP A 193 2.12 -22.25 -0.15
N ASP A 194 1.67 -22.00 1.09
CA ASP A 194 0.94 -20.80 1.46
C ASP A 194 1.79 -19.54 1.19
N TRP A 195 3.10 -19.61 1.53
CA TRP A 195 4.00 -18.51 1.25
C TRP A 195 4.15 -18.27 -0.26
N LYS A 196 4.33 -19.31 -1.06
CA LYS A 196 4.44 -19.16 -2.53
C LYS A 196 3.19 -18.52 -3.13
N GLU A 197 1.99 -18.90 -2.64
CA GLU A 197 0.74 -18.29 -3.09
C GLU A 197 0.71 -16.82 -2.75
N VAL A 198 0.95 -16.45 -1.48
CA VAL A 198 1.02 -15.05 -1.03
C VAL A 198 2.09 -14.26 -1.78
N PHE A 199 3.27 -14.82 -1.99
CA PHE A 199 4.34 -14.20 -2.74
C PHE A 199 3.94 -13.91 -4.18
N ASN A 200 3.25 -14.85 -4.85
CA ASN A 200 2.73 -14.65 -6.20
C ASN A 200 1.65 -13.56 -6.24
N ILE A 201 0.77 -13.49 -5.24
CA ILE A 201 -0.23 -12.43 -5.11
C ILE A 201 0.45 -11.06 -4.99
N ILE A 202 1.46 -10.93 -4.11
CA ILE A 202 2.14 -9.65 -3.86
C ILE A 202 2.97 -9.22 -5.05
N THR A 203 3.76 -10.14 -5.62
CA THR A 203 4.68 -9.82 -6.72
C THR A 203 3.99 -9.75 -8.08
N ASN A 204 2.71 -10.11 -8.12
CA ASN A 204 1.92 -10.13 -9.34
C ASN A 204 2.58 -10.96 -10.47
N ARG A 205 3.23 -12.06 -10.08
CA ARG A 205 3.75 -13.04 -11.04
C ARG A 205 2.63 -13.81 -11.78
N GLN A 206 1.39 -13.68 -11.31
CA GLN A 206 0.23 -13.82 -12.18
C GLN A 206 0.12 -12.48 -12.93
N GLN A 207 0.17 -12.51 -14.24
CA GLN A 207 0.05 -11.35 -15.12
C GLN A 207 -1.08 -10.44 -14.67
N PRO A 208 -0.98 -9.11 -14.79
CA PRO A 208 -2.06 -8.22 -14.43
C PRO A 208 -3.33 -8.72 -15.11
N LYS A 209 -4.30 -9.16 -14.31
CA LYS A 209 -5.62 -9.46 -14.86
C LYS A 209 -6.18 -8.09 -15.24
N TYR A 210 -6.04 -7.76 -16.49
CA TYR A 210 -6.58 -6.51 -17.01
C TYR A 210 -8.09 -6.54 -16.83
N ASP A 211 -8.62 -5.55 -16.09
CA ASP A 211 -10.06 -5.39 -15.88
C ASP A 211 -10.69 -4.76 -17.14
N LEU A 212 -10.62 -5.54 -18.22
CA LEU A 212 -11.15 -5.19 -19.54
C LEU A 212 -12.19 -6.20 -19.94
N VAL A 213 -13.34 -5.72 -20.36
CA VAL A 213 -14.45 -6.55 -20.82
C VAL A 213 -14.37 -6.68 -22.35
N GLY A 214 -14.13 -7.89 -22.84
CA GLY A 214 -14.08 -8.18 -24.28
C GLY A 214 -13.58 -9.59 -24.55
N ASN A 215 -13.82 -10.08 -25.76
CA ASN A 215 -13.24 -11.33 -26.28
C ASN A 215 -12.05 -11.07 -27.24
N LYS A 216 -11.81 -9.81 -27.55
CA LYS A 216 -10.65 -9.29 -28.27
C LYS A 216 -10.20 -7.98 -27.62
N PHE A 217 -8.96 -7.58 -27.93
CA PHE A 217 -8.34 -6.39 -27.33
C PHE A 217 -7.66 -5.57 -28.41
N GLN A 218 -8.16 -4.35 -28.59
CA GLN A 218 -7.62 -3.41 -29.56
C GLN A 218 -6.51 -2.59 -28.92
N LEU A 219 -5.32 -2.62 -29.50
CA LEU A 219 -4.21 -1.76 -29.14
C LEU A 219 -4.29 -0.46 -29.94
N ILE A 220 -4.29 0.67 -29.26
CA ILE A 220 -4.35 2.00 -29.88
C ILE A 220 -3.22 2.88 -29.39
N TYR A 221 -2.86 3.88 -30.18
CA TYR A 221 -1.97 4.99 -29.77
C TYR A 221 -2.71 6.31 -29.94
N ASP A 222 -2.88 7.03 -28.85
CA ASP A 222 -3.52 8.36 -28.80
C ASP A 222 -2.45 9.45 -28.93
N ASP A 223 -2.24 9.94 -30.14
CA ASP A 223 -1.28 11.01 -30.47
C ASP A 223 -1.91 12.36 -30.16
N LYS A 224 -1.50 12.96 -29.03
CA LYS A 224 -2.01 14.24 -28.55
C LYS A 224 -1.54 15.45 -29.36
N ILE A 225 -0.46 15.30 -30.14
CA ILE A 225 0.04 16.37 -31.03
C ILE A 225 -0.83 16.47 -32.26
N LYS A 226 -1.08 15.33 -32.90
CA LYS A 226 -1.87 15.26 -34.15
C LYS A 226 -3.36 15.21 -33.88
N ASN A 227 -3.76 15.02 -32.62
CA ASN A 227 -5.15 14.81 -32.18
C ASN A 227 -5.84 13.65 -32.95
N VAL A 228 -5.14 12.54 -33.09
CA VAL A 228 -5.61 11.32 -33.76
C VAL A 228 -5.34 10.08 -32.91
N ILE A 229 -6.27 9.12 -33.01
CA ILE A 229 -6.08 7.79 -32.43
C ILE A 229 -5.66 6.86 -33.58
N VAL A 230 -4.51 6.23 -33.40
CA VAL A 230 -3.96 5.25 -34.38
C VAL A 230 -4.29 3.86 -33.88
N ASP A 231 -4.89 3.03 -34.72
CA ASP A 231 -5.12 1.62 -34.47
C ASP A 231 -3.80 0.85 -34.74
N LEU A 232 -3.32 0.12 -33.74
CA LEU A 232 -2.08 -0.67 -33.83
C LEU A 232 -2.35 -2.18 -33.94
N GLY A 233 -3.63 -2.58 -33.98
CA GLY A 233 -4.03 -3.96 -34.16
C GLY A 233 -4.96 -4.49 -33.06
N THR A 234 -5.48 -5.69 -33.33
CA THR A 234 -6.38 -6.40 -32.41
C THR A 234 -5.77 -7.75 -32.07
N PHE A 235 -5.81 -8.09 -30.77
CA PHE A 235 -5.16 -9.25 -30.18
C PHE A 235 -6.15 -10.10 -29.41
N ASP A 236 -5.74 -11.34 -29.09
CA ASP A 236 -6.59 -12.26 -28.32
C ASP A 236 -6.56 -11.95 -26.81
N THR A 237 -5.47 -11.38 -26.32
CA THR A 237 -5.28 -11.04 -24.90
C THR A 237 -4.71 -9.63 -24.70
N PRO A 238 -4.97 -8.99 -23.56
CA PRO A 238 -4.30 -7.73 -23.22
C PRO A 238 -2.79 -7.88 -23.08
N GLU A 239 -2.32 -9.07 -22.70
CA GLU A 239 -0.92 -9.43 -22.54
C GLU A 239 -0.19 -9.31 -23.89
N GLU A 240 -0.77 -9.85 -24.96
CA GLU A 240 -0.22 -9.71 -26.32
C GLU A 240 -0.12 -8.25 -26.76
N CYS A 241 -1.09 -7.41 -26.36
CA CYS A 241 -0.99 -5.96 -26.60
C CYS A 241 0.22 -5.35 -25.88
N MET A 242 0.45 -5.73 -24.60
CA MET A 242 1.59 -5.25 -23.83
C MET A 242 2.92 -5.74 -24.40
N GLU A 243 3.01 -7.00 -24.82
CA GLU A 243 4.19 -7.57 -25.47
C GLU A 243 4.52 -6.79 -26.76
N ASN A 244 3.50 -6.42 -27.54
CA ASN A 244 3.69 -5.63 -28.75
C ASN A 244 4.24 -4.22 -28.46
N ILE A 245 3.77 -3.58 -27.38
CA ILE A 245 4.31 -2.29 -26.92
C ILE A 245 5.79 -2.44 -26.50
N HIS A 246 6.11 -3.47 -25.72
CA HIS A 246 7.48 -3.71 -25.24
C HIS A 246 8.41 -4.02 -26.39
N GLN A 247 7.98 -4.85 -27.36
CA GLN A 247 8.76 -5.15 -28.56
C GLN A 247 9.06 -3.89 -29.36
N TRP A 248 8.06 -3.00 -29.53
CA TRP A 248 8.29 -1.73 -30.21
C TRP A 248 9.34 -0.86 -29.49
N TRP A 249 9.31 -0.82 -28.14
CA TRP A 249 10.32 -0.10 -27.36
C TRP A 249 11.72 -0.68 -27.58
N GLU A 250 11.87 -2.00 -27.55
CA GLU A 250 13.14 -2.70 -27.78
C GLU A 250 13.67 -2.42 -29.20
N ASP A 251 12.83 -2.57 -30.22
CA ASP A 251 13.21 -2.36 -31.63
C ASP A 251 13.66 -0.91 -31.91
N ASN A 252 13.14 0.04 -31.13
CA ASN A 252 13.47 1.46 -31.27
C ASN A 252 14.51 1.95 -30.23
N ASN A 253 15.12 1.06 -29.44
CA ASN A 253 16.02 1.39 -28.34
C ASN A 253 15.43 2.47 -27.40
N PHE A 254 14.14 2.36 -27.14
CA PHE A 254 13.42 3.29 -26.27
C PHE A 254 13.26 2.70 -24.88
N GLU A 255 13.74 3.40 -23.86
CA GLU A 255 13.50 3.10 -22.45
C GLU A 255 12.48 4.10 -21.87
N PRO A 256 11.30 3.66 -21.45
CA PRO A 256 10.35 4.55 -20.81
C PRO A 256 10.89 5.05 -19.46
N GLY A 257 10.85 6.36 -19.24
CA GLY A 257 11.29 6.96 -17.96
C GLY A 257 10.44 6.52 -16.78
N TYR A 258 9.19 6.16 -17.03
CA TYR A 258 8.25 5.53 -16.09
C TYR A 258 7.09 4.93 -16.90
N ILE A 259 6.33 4.05 -16.25
CA ILE A 259 5.06 3.53 -16.80
C ILE A 259 3.97 3.78 -15.74
N ARG A 260 2.89 4.45 -16.15
CA ARG A 260 1.65 4.60 -15.37
C ARG A 260 0.48 4.06 -16.13
N THR A 261 -0.46 3.45 -15.44
CA THR A 261 -1.67 2.91 -16.05
C THR A 261 -2.90 3.34 -15.27
N TRP A 262 -4.00 3.58 -15.98
CA TRP A 262 -5.31 3.79 -15.39
C TRP A 262 -6.40 3.33 -16.39
N TYR A 263 -7.60 3.09 -15.86
CA TYR A 263 -8.73 2.66 -16.67
C TYR A 263 -9.67 3.83 -16.96
N THR A 264 -10.17 3.89 -18.17
CA THR A 264 -11.23 4.79 -18.58
C THR A 264 -12.07 4.15 -19.70
N ASN A 265 -13.40 4.07 -19.53
CA ASN A 265 -14.33 3.54 -20.54
C ASN A 265 -13.85 2.22 -21.18
N ASN A 266 -13.63 1.17 -20.39
CA ASN A 266 -13.13 -0.14 -20.83
C ASN A 266 -11.81 -0.08 -21.62
N THR A 267 -10.97 0.90 -21.33
CA THR A 267 -9.64 1.06 -21.92
C THR A 267 -8.61 1.21 -20.81
N LEU A 268 -7.58 0.36 -20.83
CA LEU A 268 -6.37 0.55 -20.04
C LEU A 268 -5.49 1.57 -20.77
N VAL A 269 -5.30 2.75 -20.19
CA VAL A 269 -4.40 3.77 -20.70
C VAL A 269 -3.02 3.60 -20.10
N ILE A 270 -1.97 3.70 -20.94
CA ILE A 270 -0.57 3.49 -20.58
C ILE A 270 0.21 4.75 -20.91
N ASP A 271 0.64 5.46 -19.87
CA ASP A 271 1.56 6.59 -19.93
C ASP A 271 2.99 6.06 -19.69
N TYR A 272 3.85 6.22 -20.68
CA TYR A 272 5.23 5.74 -20.67
C TYR A 272 6.28 6.87 -20.60
N GLY A 273 5.87 8.03 -20.08
CA GLY A 273 6.74 9.19 -19.93
C GLY A 273 6.78 10.12 -21.12
N ASN A 274 6.07 9.81 -22.19
CA ASN A 274 5.88 10.73 -23.33
C ASN A 274 4.54 11.44 -23.18
N HIS A 275 4.53 12.64 -22.63
CA HIS A 275 3.30 13.43 -22.41
C HIS A 275 2.56 13.84 -23.69
N LEU A 276 3.08 13.48 -24.85
CA LEU A 276 2.52 13.82 -26.16
C LEU A 276 1.72 12.67 -26.79
N GLY A 277 1.68 11.52 -26.14
CA GLY A 277 0.87 10.37 -26.57
C GLY A 277 0.81 9.27 -25.53
N PHE A 278 -0.23 8.45 -25.64
CA PHE A 278 -0.51 7.34 -24.71
C PHE A 278 -0.87 6.08 -25.51
N TYR A 279 -0.42 4.91 -25.04
CA TYR A 279 -1.02 3.68 -25.51
C TYR A 279 -2.34 3.41 -24.81
N GLY A 280 -3.24 2.74 -25.47
CA GLY A 280 -4.50 2.24 -24.91
C GLY A 280 -4.76 0.81 -25.32
N ILE A 281 -5.19 -0.03 -24.38
CA ILE A 281 -5.70 -1.37 -24.65
C ILE A 281 -7.20 -1.35 -24.37
N ARG A 282 -8.02 -1.53 -25.38
CA ARG A 282 -9.48 -1.49 -25.28
C ARG A 282 -10.06 -2.88 -25.43
N GLY A 283 -10.89 -3.30 -24.48
CA GLY A 283 -11.71 -4.50 -24.66
C GLY A 283 -12.79 -4.27 -25.73
N VAL A 284 -12.86 -5.15 -26.71
CA VAL A 284 -13.89 -5.15 -27.75
C VAL A 284 -14.59 -6.50 -27.79
N CYS A 285 -15.88 -6.49 -28.09
CA CYS A 285 -16.67 -7.71 -28.35
C CYS A 285 -16.88 -7.83 -29.85
N ASP A 286 -16.65 -9.02 -30.38
CA ASP A 286 -17.06 -9.32 -31.77
C ASP A 286 -18.59 -9.21 -31.82
N GLU A 287 -19.12 -8.52 -32.85
CA GLU A 287 -20.56 -8.43 -33.14
C GLU A 287 -21.13 -9.78 -33.62
#